data_8a226e883f6ed6960011453c38958d4c
#
_entry.id   8a226e883f6ed6960011453c38958d4c
#
_cell.length_a   1.000
_cell.length_b   1.000
_cell.length_c   1.000
_cell.angle_alpha   90.00
_cell.angle_beta   90.00
_cell.angle_gamma   90.00
#
_symmetry.space_group_name_H-M   'P 1'
#
loop_
_entity.id
_entity.type
_entity.pdbx_description
1 polymer ?
#
loop_
_entity_poly.entity_id
_entity_poly.type
_entity_poly.pdbx_seq_one_letter_code
_entity_poly.pdbx_strand_id
1 'polypeptide(L)'
;MVDVNIGYDGLHRAGAQLKSGQAEMGEKLKSLKSMIDQLVTGEFRTQLASGRFQDSYQQWTTGAQNMLTGLEGMGEFLNQVVREHQELDNKLAGGAAR
;
A
#
# COMPACT_ATOMS: atom_id res chain seq x y z
N MET A 1 -22.03 18.58 3.93
CA MET A 1 -21.92 18.04 4.01
C MET A 1 -21.78 17.16 3.53
N VAL A 2 -21.81 17.02 3.12
CA VAL A 2 -21.88 16.21 2.56
C VAL A 2 -21.00 15.21 2.36
N ASP A 3 -20.02 15.32 2.23
CA ASP A 3 -19.03 14.64 2.40
C ASP A 3 -19.20 13.59 3.19
N VAL A 4 -19.83 13.71 3.92
CA VAL A 4 -20.18 12.87 4.80
C VAL A 4 -20.76 11.71 4.24
N ASN A 5 -20.90 11.64 3.05
CA ASN A 5 -21.58 10.59 2.47
C ASN A 5 -20.79 9.45 1.99
N ILE A 6 -19.51 9.38 2.35
CA ILE A 6 -18.79 8.17 2.16
C ILE A 6 -19.22 7.27 3.28
N GLY A 7 -20.07 6.34 3.04
CA GLY A 7 -20.52 5.41 4.04
C GLY A 7 -19.48 4.35 4.32
N TYR A 8 -19.83 3.40 5.18
CA TYR A 8 -18.92 2.31 5.55
C TYR A 8 -18.52 1.49 4.33
N ASP A 9 -19.45 1.29 3.40
CA ASP A 9 -19.14 0.54 2.18
C ASP A 9 -18.08 1.24 1.35
N GLY A 10 -18.15 2.57 1.27
CA GLY A 10 -17.16 3.35 0.54
C GLY A 10 -15.79 3.25 1.16
N LEU A 11 -15.72 3.30 2.49
CA LEU A 11 -14.47 3.18 3.21
C LEU A 11 -13.89 1.78 3.06
N HIS A 12 -14.73 0.74 3.14
CA HIS A 12 -14.28 -0.62 2.91
C HIS A 12 -13.72 -0.81 1.52
N ARG A 13 -14.39 -0.26 0.51
CA ARG A 13 -13.92 -0.35 -0.86
C ARG A 13 -12.58 0.35 -1.04
N ALA A 14 -12.43 1.52 -0.44
CA ALA A 14 -11.16 2.25 -0.52
C ALA A 14 -10.04 1.43 0.13
N GLY A 15 -10.30 0.85 1.30
CA GLY A 15 -9.32 0.01 1.96
C GLY A 15 -8.95 -1.20 1.13
N ALA A 16 -9.93 -1.84 0.50
CA ALA A 16 -9.69 -2.99 -0.35
C ALA A 16 -8.87 -2.59 -1.59
N GLN A 17 -9.16 -1.43 -2.17
CA GLN A 17 -8.40 -0.95 -3.31
C GLN A 17 -6.96 -0.64 -2.94
N LEU A 18 -6.73 -0.09 -1.76
CA LEU A 18 -5.37 0.17 -1.30
C LEU A 18 -4.59 -1.13 -1.13
N LYS A 19 -5.22 -2.15 -0.57
CA LYS A 19 -4.60 -3.45 -0.41
C LYS A 19 -4.29 -4.09 -1.76
N SER A 20 -5.25 -4.03 -2.66
CA SER A 20 -5.10 -4.58 -3.99
C SER A 20 -3.97 -3.88 -4.75
N GLY A 21 -3.95 -2.55 -4.69
CA GLY A 21 -2.90 -1.76 -5.31
C GLY A 21 -1.53 -2.06 -4.72
N GLN A 22 -1.46 -2.23 -3.41
CA GLN A 22 -0.23 -2.60 -2.74
C GLN A 22 0.29 -3.94 -3.24
N ALA A 23 -0.59 -4.93 -3.35
CA ALA A 23 -0.20 -6.26 -3.84
C ALA A 23 0.29 -6.19 -5.29
N GLU A 24 -0.40 -5.45 -6.14
CA GLU A 24 0.00 -5.29 -7.53
C GLU A 24 1.35 -4.60 -7.65
N MET A 25 1.56 -3.55 -6.86
CA MET A 25 2.84 -2.86 -6.87
C MET A 25 3.96 -3.74 -6.37
N GLY A 26 3.69 -4.55 -5.35
CA GLY A 26 4.67 -5.50 -4.82
C GLY A 26 5.09 -6.51 -5.87
N GLU A 27 4.14 -7.04 -6.64
CA GLU A 27 4.44 -7.97 -7.72
C GLU A 27 5.26 -7.29 -8.82
N LYS A 28 4.89 -6.05 -9.15
CA LYS A 28 5.62 -5.29 -10.15
C LYS A 28 7.06 -5.04 -9.72
N LEU A 29 7.25 -4.73 -8.45
CA LEU A 29 8.60 -4.52 -7.92
C LEU A 29 9.43 -5.79 -8.00
N LYS A 30 8.85 -6.94 -7.72
CA LYS A 30 9.55 -8.23 -7.85
C LYS A 30 9.96 -8.49 -9.29
N SER A 31 9.06 -8.24 -10.23
CA SER A 31 9.35 -8.40 -11.65
C SER A 31 10.49 -7.51 -12.09
N LEU A 32 10.45 -6.25 -11.69
CA LEU A 32 11.49 -5.29 -12.04
C LEU A 32 12.82 -5.68 -11.42
N LYS A 33 12.82 -6.14 -10.18
CA LYS A 33 14.03 -6.57 -9.52
C LYS A 33 14.66 -7.74 -10.26
N SER A 34 13.85 -8.70 -10.65
CA SER A 34 14.33 -9.86 -11.42
C SER A 34 14.96 -9.43 -12.74
N MET A 35 14.31 -8.50 -13.44
CA MET A 35 14.82 -7.97 -14.69
C MET A 35 16.16 -7.26 -14.50
N ILE A 36 16.25 -6.44 -13.45
CA ILE A 36 17.47 -5.70 -13.15
C ILE A 36 18.61 -6.66 -12.80
N ASP A 37 18.32 -7.69 -12.00
CA ASP A 37 19.33 -8.69 -11.63
C ASP A 37 19.86 -9.40 -12.88
N GLN A 38 18.99 -9.74 -13.81
CA GLN A 38 19.40 -10.35 -15.07
C GLN A 38 20.24 -9.41 -15.91
N LEU A 39 19.86 -8.16 -15.97
CA LEU A 39 20.59 -7.16 -16.74
C LEU A 39 22.01 -6.99 -16.20
N VAL A 40 22.14 -6.88 -14.88
CA VAL A 40 23.43 -6.65 -14.24
C VAL A 40 24.35 -7.86 -14.40
N THR A 41 23.81 -9.07 -14.28
CA THR A 41 24.64 -10.28 -14.40
C THR A 41 24.90 -10.71 -15.84
N GLY A 42 24.05 -10.29 -16.78
CA GLY A 42 24.17 -10.69 -18.17
C GLY A 42 24.74 -9.64 -19.07
N GLU A 43 23.92 -8.66 -19.41
CA GLU A 43 24.27 -7.68 -20.44
C GLU A 43 25.04 -6.48 -19.94
N PHE A 44 24.78 -6.07 -18.71
CA PHE A 44 25.38 -4.88 -18.14
C PHE A 44 26.58 -5.30 -17.29
N ARG A 45 27.73 -5.47 -17.94
CA ARG A 45 28.87 -6.09 -17.28
C ARG A 45 29.95 -5.17 -16.78
N THR A 46 29.87 -3.88 -17.08
CA THR A 46 30.90 -2.97 -16.61
C THR A 46 30.74 -2.84 -15.10
N GLN A 47 31.72 -3.31 -14.39
CA GLN A 47 31.65 -3.38 -12.93
C GLN A 47 31.25 -2.07 -12.30
N LEU A 48 31.87 -0.99 -12.72
CA LEU A 48 31.59 0.31 -12.10
C LEU A 48 30.16 0.79 -12.39
N ALA A 49 29.77 0.72 -13.66
CA ALA A 49 28.47 1.22 -14.05
C ALA A 49 27.34 0.34 -13.51
N SER A 50 27.53 -0.99 -13.53
CA SER A 50 26.50 -1.88 -13.00
C SER A 50 26.37 -1.76 -11.49
N GLY A 51 27.47 -1.53 -10.79
CA GLY A 51 27.44 -1.31 -9.35
C GLY A 51 26.66 -0.05 -8.99
N ARG A 52 26.89 1.02 -9.73
CA ARG A 52 26.16 2.27 -9.50
C ARG A 52 24.68 2.12 -9.81
N PHE A 53 24.38 1.39 -10.86
CA PHE A 53 23.01 1.14 -11.23
C PHE A 53 22.29 0.32 -10.16
N GLN A 54 22.96 -0.71 -9.64
CA GLN A 54 22.40 -1.51 -8.56
C GLN A 54 22.16 -0.68 -7.30
N ASP A 55 23.09 0.19 -6.96
CA ASP A 55 22.95 1.04 -5.79
C ASP A 55 21.74 1.97 -5.93
N SER A 56 21.60 2.58 -7.10
CA SER A 56 20.46 3.44 -7.38
C SER A 56 19.16 2.68 -7.31
N TYR A 57 19.14 1.50 -7.88
CA TYR A 57 17.93 0.67 -7.87
C TYR A 57 17.60 0.21 -6.45
N GLN A 58 18.62 -0.10 -5.67
CA GLN A 58 18.41 -0.48 -4.27
C GLN A 58 17.77 0.66 -3.48
N GLN A 59 18.25 1.87 -3.65
CA GLN A 59 17.66 3.04 -2.99
C GLN A 59 16.23 3.26 -3.43
N TRP A 60 15.98 3.14 -4.72
CA TRP A 60 14.63 3.28 -5.24
C TRP A 60 13.70 2.22 -4.68
N THR A 61 14.17 0.97 -4.63
CA THR A 61 13.38 -0.14 -4.11
C THR A 61 13.03 0.07 -2.65
N THR A 62 13.98 0.53 -1.86
CA THR A 62 13.75 0.81 -0.44
C THR A 62 12.67 1.88 -0.27
N GLY A 63 12.74 2.94 -1.08
CA GLY A 63 11.73 3.99 -1.05
C GLY A 63 10.35 3.46 -1.46
N ALA A 64 10.32 2.63 -2.49
CA ALA A 64 9.07 2.04 -2.95
C ALA A 64 8.46 1.10 -1.91
N GLN A 65 9.28 0.32 -1.23
CA GLN A 65 8.80 -0.54 -0.17
C GLN A 65 8.25 0.25 1.00
N ASN A 66 8.89 1.36 1.34
CA ASN A 66 8.38 2.24 2.39
C ASN A 66 7.03 2.82 2.00
N MET A 67 6.86 3.15 0.72
CA MET A 67 5.59 3.64 0.21
C MET A 67 4.51 2.56 0.31
N LEU A 68 4.85 1.31 -0.01
CA LEU A 68 3.91 0.21 0.10
C LEU A 68 3.48 -0.02 1.55
N THR A 69 4.42 0.08 2.47
CA THR A 69 4.11 -0.02 3.90
C THR A 69 3.16 1.09 4.31
N GLY A 70 3.37 2.29 3.77
CA GLY A 70 2.46 3.41 4.03
C GLY A 70 1.05 3.14 3.51
N LEU A 71 0.94 2.54 2.33
CA LEU A 71 -0.37 2.18 1.78
C LEU A 71 -1.08 1.15 2.66
N GLU A 72 -0.34 0.19 3.17
CA GLU A 72 -0.90 -0.80 4.08
C GLU A 72 -1.44 -0.13 5.33
N GLY A 73 -0.68 0.79 5.90
CA GLY A 73 -1.10 1.53 7.08
C GLY A 73 -2.36 2.36 6.82
N MET A 74 -2.46 2.96 5.65
CA MET A 74 -3.65 3.71 5.28
C MET A 74 -4.88 2.80 5.18
N GLY A 75 -4.71 1.62 4.58
CA GLY A 75 -5.80 0.66 4.48
C GLY A 75 -6.28 0.21 5.84
N GLU A 76 -5.34 -0.08 6.73
CA GLU A 76 -5.68 -0.47 8.10
C GLU A 76 -6.35 0.66 8.86
N PHE A 77 -5.89 1.88 8.65
CA PHE A 77 -6.50 3.03 9.28
C PHE A 77 -7.96 3.18 8.85
N LEU A 78 -8.24 3.01 7.55
CA LEU A 78 -9.61 3.09 7.06
C LEU A 78 -10.49 2.00 7.68
N ASN A 79 -9.98 0.80 7.80
CA ASN A 79 -10.72 -0.28 8.43
C ASN A 79 -10.99 0.01 9.91
N GLN A 80 -10.02 0.60 10.58
CA GLN A 80 -10.18 0.98 11.97
C GLN A 80 -11.25 2.06 12.14
N VAL A 81 -11.25 3.04 11.24
CA VAL A 81 -12.26 4.10 11.25
C VAL A 81 -13.65 3.50 11.11
N VAL A 82 -13.80 2.56 10.18
CA VAL A 82 -15.09 1.90 9.98
C VAL A 82 -15.54 1.18 11.26
N ARG A 83 -14.64 0.42 11.86
CA ARG A 83 -14.98 -0.31 13.09
C ARG A 83 -15.38 0.61 14.22
N GLU A 84 -14.63 1.69 14.40
CA GLU A 84 -14.92 2.64 15.47
C GLU A 84 -16.26 3.34 15.28
N HIS A 85 -16.57 3.70 14.06
CA HIS A 85 -17.84 4.34 13.76
C HIS A 85 -19.00 3.37 13.91
N GLN A 86 -18.82 2.13 13.52
CA GLN A 86 -19.85 1.12 13.70
C GLN A 86 -20.11 0.85 15.18
N GLU A 87 -19.07 0.78 15.97
CA GLU A 87 -19.20 0.60 17.41
C GLU A 87 -19.94 1.76 18.06
N LEU A 88 -19.60 2.97 17.64
CA LEU A 88 -20.27 4.16 18.17
C LEU A 88 -21.75 4.15 17.79
N ASP A 89 -22.06 3.85 16.55
CA ASP A 89 -23.44 3.77 16.09
C ASP A 89 -24.22 2.74 16.89
N ASN A 90 -23.63 1.60 17.15
CA ASN A 90 -24.27 0.54 17.94
C ASN A 90 -24.50 1.00 19.38
N LYS A 91 -23.55 1.69 19.94
CA LYS A 91 -23.69 2.22 21.29
C LYS A 91 -24.81 3.24 21.37
N LEU A 92 -24.87 4.13 20.40
CA LEU A 92 -25.89 5.16 20.37
C LEU A 92 -27.28 4.53 20.19
N ALA A 93 -27.37 3.54 19.32
CA ALA A 93 -28.64 2.84 19.13
C ALA A 93 -29.08 2.11 20.39
N GLY A 94 -28.13 1.44 21.05
CA GLY A 94 -28.41 0.77 22.31
C GLY A 94 -28.83 1.76 23.42
N GLY A 95 -28.15 2.89 23.49
CA GLY A 95 -28.51 3.91 24.42
C GLY A 95 -29.87 4.51 24.14
N ALA A 96 -30.18 4.71 22.90
CA ALA A 96 -31.48 5.25 22.51
C ALA A 96 -32.61 4.27 22.79
N ALA A 97 -32.32 3.00 22.82
CA ALA A 97 -33.33 1.98 23.06
C ALA A 97 -33.72 1.91 24.54
N ARG A 98 -33.01 2.57 25.40
CA ARG A 98 -33.34 2.62 26.81
C ARG A 98 -34.32 3.71 27.07
#